data_e7099d5321ada924b999904f5b4c8f1e
#
_entry.id   e7099d5321ada924b999904f5b4c8f1e
#
_cell.length_a   1.000
_cell.length_b   1.000
_cell.length_c   1.000
_cell.angle_alpha   90.00
_cell.angle_beta   90.00
_cell.angle_gamma   90.00
#
_symmetry.space_group_name_H-M   'P 1'
#
loop_
_entity.id
_entity.type
_entity.pdbx_description
1 polymer ?
#
loop_
_entity_poly.entity_id
_entity_poly.type
_entity_poly.pdbx_seq_one_letter_code
_entity_poly.pdbx_strand_id
1 'polypeptide(L)'
;SRKVLIVSASIGTGHMQAARAIEEYWKEKEPQASITHVDFLDTETMSVEHLIKGTYIKMIDVFPMLYDMIYRVSKGEKRGTIMQTALSYLLKSRMLKLVQQEEPDVMVFTHPFPCGAASILKRQGHIDVPLVAIMTDFSSHQFWLYPQIDVYYVATESMVPEMVASGIDESRIHVSGIPVRRSFFRDAIEEYSLEEPVKVLVMGGGLGLGSLETALKHLDEVNGIGEITVVAGQNTSLYESLVVLSESMKTKTTVYGYTTNISELMKSSSLLVTKPGALTCMEAVTIGLPMVFFNAIPGQEEANAELLEQRGCARWARDIHNLEDVVTALLINSPRLQQMSERAREWHVDGAADIVNSLIEILDASAQDELVKAQEAIS
;
A
#
# COMPACT_ATOMS: atom_id res chain seq x y z
N SER A 1 -16.83 17.32 17.15
CA SER A 1 -16.55 16.10 16.35
C SER A 1 -15.31 16.35 15.53
N ARG A 2 -14.34 15.44 15.59
CA ARG A 2 -13.05 15.55 14.88
C ARG A 2 -13.26 15.47 13.37
N LYS A 3 -12.60 16.34 12.61
CA LYS A 3 -12.57 16.34 11.15
C LYS A 3 -11.23 15.73 10.68
N VAL A 4 -11.28 14.58 10.07
CA VAL A 4 -10.11 13.86 9.58
C VAL A 4 -10.08 13.90 8.06
N LEU A 5 -9.01 14.42 7.48
CA LEU A 5 -8.80 14.44 6.04
C LEU A 5 -7.72 13.40 5.66
N ILE A 6 -8.14 12.32 5.01
CA ILE A 6 -7.24 11.29 4.49
C ILE A 6 -6.97 11.61 3.02
N VAL A 7 -5.71 11.80 2.67
CA VAL A 7 -5.29 12.14 1.31
C VAL A 7 -4.40 11.05 0.75
N SER A 8 -4.87 10.41 -0.29
CA SER A 8 -4.14 9.39 -1.06
C SER A 8 -3.95 9.84 -2.51
N ALA A 9 -3.37 8.99 -3.32
CA ALA A 9 -3.26 9.21 -4.75
C ALA A 9 -3.36 7.86 -5.49
N SER A 10 -4.08 7.85 -6.61
CA SER A 10 -4.35 6.64 -7.41
C SER A 10 -3.17 6.24 -8.32
N ILE A 11 -1.95 6.35 -7.79
CA ILE A 11 -0.74 5.80 -8.42
C ILE A 11 -0.50 4.42 -7.82
N GLY A 12 -1.02 3.38 -8.48
CA GLY A 12 -1.10 2.05 -7.89
C GLY A 12 -2.31 1.90 -6.94
N THR A 13 -2.60 0.67 -6.53
CA THR A 13 -3.77 0.37 -5.69
C THR A 13 -3.47 0.41 -4.19
N GLY A 14 -2.21 0.20 -3.80
CA GLY A 14 -1.80 0.05 -2.40
C GLY A 14 -2.10 1.26 -1.53
N HIS A 15 -1.78 2.46 -2.00
CA HIS A 15 -1.99 3.70 -1.26
C HIS A 15 -3.47 3.97 -0.95
N MET A 16 -4.35 3.68 -1.92
CA MET A 16 -5.80 3.84 -1.77
C MET A 16 -6.39 2.81 -0.79
N GLN A 17 -5.95 1.57 -0.85
CA GLN A 17 -6.43 0.52 0.05
C GLN A 17 -5.95 0.75 1.49
N ALA A 18 -4.73 1.22 1.69
CA ALA A 18 -4.23 1.62 3.00
C ALA A 18 -5.05 2.78 3.58
N ALA A 19 -5.37 3.79 2.77
CA ALA A 19 -6.25 4.89 3.17
C ALA A 19 -7.65 4.41 3.59
N ARG A 20 -8.26 3.50 2.82
CA ARG A 20 -9.55 2.88 3.15
C ARG A 20 -9.49 2.07 4.45
N ALA A 21 -8.39 1.38 4.71
CA ALA A 21 -8.20 0.64 5.96
C ALA A 21 -8.23 1.59 7.17
N ILE A 22 -7.56 2.74 7.08
CA ILE A 22 -7.58 3.78 8.12
C ILE A 22 -8.99 4.35 8.29
N GLU A 23 -9.65 4.70 7.19
CA GLU A 23 -11.03 5.22 7.21
C GLU A 23 -12.01 4.25 7.87
N GLU A 24 -11.98 2.96 7.49
CA GLU A 24 -12.84 1.92 8.06
C GLU A 24 -12.66 1.81 9.58
N TYR A 25 -11.41 1.69 10.03
CA TYR A 25 -11.13 1.53 11.46
C TYR A 25 -11.44 2.80 12.25
N TRP A 26 -11.17 3.99 11.70
CA TRP A 26 -11.47 5.24 12.40
C TRP A 26 -12.98 5.45 12.57
N LYS A 27 -13.78 5.16 11.55
CA LYS A 27 -15.26 5.20 11.65
C LYS A 27 -15.81 4.24 12.69
N GLU A 28 -15.19 3.08 12.83
CA GLU A 28 -15.54 2.11 13.87
C GLU A 28 -15.20 2.63 15.27
N LYS A 29 -14.02 3.24 15.41
CA LYS A 29 -13.50 3.72 16.70
C LYS A 29 -14.14 5.02 17.16
N GLU A 30 -14.32 5.97 16.27
CA GLU A 30 -14.98 7.27 16.52
C GLU A 30 -16.13 7.49 15.51
N PRO A 31 -17.31 6.89 15.73
CA PRO A 31 -18.44 6.99 14.79
C PRO A 31 -18.93 8.43 14.54
N GLN A 32 -18.66 9.36 15.46
CA GLN A 32 -19.01 10.76 15.33
C GLN A 32 -17.96 11.60 14.60
N ALA A 33 -16.78 11.06 14.31
CA ALA A 33 -15.77 11.80 13.55
C ALA A 33 -16.21 11.99 12.09
N SER A 34 -15.96 13.17 11.54
CA SER A 34 -16.16 13.43 10.11
C SER A 34 -14.90 13.03 9.36
N ILE A 35 -14.96 11.97 8.58
CA ILE A 35 -13.81 11.47 7.83
C ILE A 35 -14.05 11.68 6.36
N THR A 36 -13.19 12.48 5.74
CA THR A 36 -13.17 12.70 4.29
C THR A 36 -11.93 12.02 3.71
N HIS A 37 -12.12 11.13 2.74
CA HIS A 37 -11.05 10.49 1.99
C HIS A 37 -11.02 11.03 0.57
N VAL A 38 -9.88 11.59 0.16
CA VAL A 38 -9.68 12.22 -1.15
C VAL A 38 -8.57 11.52 -1.92
N ASP A 39 -8.86 11.15 -3.15
CA ASP A 39 -7.83 10.85 -4.15
C ASP A 39 -7.33 12.17 -4.74
N PHE A 40 -6.09 12.53 -4.38
CA PHE A 40 -5.51 13.81 -4.76
C PHE A 40 -5.26 13.95 -6.27
N LEU A 41 -5.26 12.86 -7.01
CA LEU A 41 -5.10 12.83 -8.47
C LEU A 41 -6.42 12.66 -9.23
N ASP A 42 -7.53 12.42 -8.53
CA ASP A 42 -8.83 12.32 -9.16
C ASP A 42 -9.31 13.69 -9.65
N THR A 43 -9.61 13.76 -10.95
CA THR A 43 -10.11 14.96 -11.60
C THR A 43 -11.63 15.18 -11.42
N GLU A 44 -12.37 14.12 -11.06
CA GLU A 44 -13.83 14.20 -10.89
C GLU A 44 -14.26 14.89 -9.59
N THR A 45 -13.44 14.86 -8.56
CA THR A 45 -13.69 15.56 -7.30
C THR A 45 -13.42 17.07 -7.37
N MET A 46 -12.93 17.55 -8.52
CA MET A 46 -12.80 18.98 -8.77
C MET A 46 -14.03 19.44 -9.55
N SER A 47 -14.84 20.31 -8.95
CA SER A 47 -15.89 21.02 -9.68
C SER A 47 -15.29 21.69 -10.93
N VAL A 48 -15.68 21.14 -12.08
CA VAL A 48 -15.03 21.29 -13.40
C VAL A 48 -15.07 22.73 -13.96
N GLU A 49 -15.75 23.65 -13.29
CA GLU A 49 -15.99 25.00 -13.84
C GLU A 49 -14.77 25.95 -13.83
N HIS A 50 -13.64 25.58 -13.18
CA HIS A 50 -12.48 26.47 -13.08
C HIS A 50 -11.13 25.86 -13.48
N LEU A 51 -11.08 24.67 -14.06
CA LEU A 51 -9.83 24.14 -14.59
C LEU A 51 -9.67 24.52 -16.06
N ILE A 52 -8.98 25.61 -16.28
CA ILE A 52 -8.48 26.01 -17.59
C ILE A 52 -7.87 24.79 -18.28
N LYS A 53 -8.32 24.48 -19.51
CA LYS A 53 -7.89 23.35 -20.36
C LYS A 53 -6.36 23.09 -20.37
N GLY A 54 -5.54 24.09 -20.08
CA GLY A 54 -4.10 23.97 -20.00
C GLY A 54 -3.54 23.26 -18.77
N THR A 55 -4.26 23.17 -17.66
CA THR A 55 -3.82 22.47 -16.44
C THR A 55 -4.09 20.98 -16.52
N TYR A 56 -5.18 20.59 -17.20
CA TYR A 56 -5.54 19.19 -17.45
C TYR A 56 -4.50 18.50 -18.36
N ILE A 57 -4.09 19.15 -19.45
CA ILE A 57 -3.05 18.63 -20.36
C ILE A 57 -1.71 18.49 -19.65
N LYS A 58 -1.32 19.43 -18.78
CA LYS A 58 -0.10 19.35 -17.98
C LYS A 58 -0.11 18.24 -16.94
N MET A 59 -1.27 17.87 -16.38
CA MET A 59 -1.36 16.74 -15.47
C MET A 59 -1.23 15.39 -16.18
N ILE A 60 -1.74 15.24 -17.39
CA ILE A 60 -1.55 14.03 -18.21
C ILE A 60 -0.07 13.88 -18.60
N ASP A 61 0.61 14.98 -18.90
CA ASP A 61 2.05 14.99 -19.22
C ASP A 61 2.92 14.75 -17.98
N VAL A 62 2.45 15.12 -16.79
CA VAL A 62 3.17 14.93 -15.53
C VAL A 62 3.14 13.46 -15.06
N PHE A 63 2.11 12.71 -15.39
CA PHE A 63 1.95 11.30 -14.97
C PHE A 63 3.08 10.37 -15.43
N PRO A 64 3.50 10.37 -16.71
CA PRO A 64 4.68 9.61 -17.17
C PRO A 64 5.97 10.09 -16.52
N MET A 65 6.08 11.40 -16.29
CA MET A 65 7.23 12.03 -15.65
C MET A 65 7.34 11.66 -14.16
N LEU A 66 6.20 11.50 -13.47
CA LEU A 66 6.08 10.99 -12.11
C LEU A 66 6.56 9.54 -12.01
N TYR A 67 6.14 8.71 -12.95
CA TYR A 67 6.55 7.30 -13.00
C TYR A 67 8.04 7.16 -13.26
N ASP A 68 8.58 7.88 -14.23
CA ASP A 68 10.01 7.89 -14.55
C ASP A 68 10.84 8.43 -13.37
N MET A 69 10.33 9.41 -12.65
CA MET A 69 10.94 9.98 -11.45
C MET A 69 10.99 8.97 -10.29
N ILE A 70 9.91 8.25 -10.01
CA ILE A 70 9.86 7.19 -8.99
C ILE A 70 10.87 6.10 -9.35
N TYR A 71 10.93 5.72 -10.61
CA TYR A 71 11.87 4.72 -11.11
C TYR A 71 13.34 5.16 -10.98
N ARG A 72 13.66 6.43 -11.29
CA ARG A 72 15.04 6.96 -11.20
C ARG A 72 15.51 7.19 -9.78
N VAL A 73 14.62 7.60 -8.88
CA VAL A 73 14.96 7.82 -7.47
C VAL A 73 15.18 6.50 -6.74
N SER A 74 14.47 5.45 -7.13
CA SER A 74 14.77 4.09 -6.64
C SER A 74 16.20 3.64 -7.00
N LYS A 75 16.83 4.30 -7.96
CA LYS A 75 18.24 4.09 -8.37
C LYS A 75 19.25 5.06 -7.75
N GLY A 76 18.84 5.91 -6.79
CA GLY A 76 19.76 6.78 -6.03
C GLY A 76 20.25 8.04 -6.76
N GLU A 77 19.57 8.49 -7.81
CA GLU A 77 19.96 9.69 -8.55
C GLU A 77 19.54 10.98 -7.82
N LYS A 78 20.50 11.87 -7.52
CA LYS A 78 20.31 13.16 -6.83
C LYS A 78 19.34 14.15 -7.52
N ARG A 79 18.96 13.92 -8.76
CA ARG A 79 17.98 14.74 -9.50
C ARG A 79 16.54 14.59 -8.97
N GLY A 80 16.24 13.56 -8.18
CA GLY A 80 14.92 13.32 -7.60
C GLY A 80 14.44 14.46 -6.71
N THR A 81 15.32 15.06 -5.90
CA THR A 81 14.94 16.10 -4.92
C THR A 81 14.45 17.40 -5.57
N ILE A 82 15.06 17.84 -6.67
CA ILE A 82 14.64 19.07 -7.37
C ILE A 82 13.30 18.88 -8.06
N MET A 83 13.10 17.75 -8.74
CA MET A 83 11.82 17.42 -9.39
C MET A 83 10.70 17.18 -8.38
N GLN A 84 10.99 16.53 -7.26
CA GLN A 84 10.06 16.38 -6.14
C GLN A 84 9.55 17.73 -5.64
N THR A 85 10.47 18.67 -5.42
CA THR A 85 10.11 20.02 -4.94
C THR A 85 9.26 20.77 -5.98
N ALA A 86 9.66 20.73 -7.26
CA ALA A 86 8.90 21.36 -8.34
C ALA A 86 7.47 20.82 -8.45
N LEU A 87 7.31 19.49 -8.39
CA LEU A 87 6.00 18.85 -8.40
C LEU A 87 5.15 19.23 -7.19
N SER A 88 5.73 19.23 -6.02
CA SER A 88 5.04 19.62 -4.79
C SER A 88 4.56 21.07 -4.86
N TYR A 89 5.30 21.96 -5.48
CA TYR A 89 4.85 23.34 -5.74
C TYR A 89 3.66 23.43 -6.71
N LEU A 90 3.65 22.59 -7.76
CA LEU A 90 2.51 22.53 -8.69
C LEU A 90 1.23 22.07 -7.99
N LEU A 91 1.35 21.13 -7.05
CA LEU A 91 0.21 20.59 -6.31
C LEU A 91 -0.22 21.45 -5.11
N LYS A 92 0.59 22.44 -4.72
CA LYS A 92 0.36 23.30 -3.56
C LYS A 92 -0.98 24.04 -3.59
N SER A 93 -1.34 24.62 -4.73
CA SER A 93 -2.59 25.39 -4.86
C SER A 93 -3.83 24.51 -4.67
N ARG A 94 -3.78 23.27 -5.17
CA ARG A 94 -4.86 22.30 -4.98
C ARG A 94 -4.98 21.91 -3.52
N MET A 95 -3.85 21.63 -2.87
CA MET A 95 -3.83 21.28 -1.46
C MET A 95 -4.39 22.39 -0.57
N LEU A 96 -4.03 23.65 -0.84
CA LEU A 96 -4.54 24.79 -0.07
C LEU A 96 -6.07 24.92 -0.18
N LYS A 97 -6.62 24.76 -1.38
CA LYS A 97 -8.08 24.76 -1.59
C LYS A 97 -8.76 23.63 -0.82
N LEU A 98 -8.18 22.43 -0.87
CA LEU A 98 -8.71 21.27 -0.15
C LEU A 98 -8.74 21.53 1.37
N VAL A 99 -7.68 22.04 1.94
CA VAL A 99 -7.63 22.37 3.38
C VAL A 99 -8.65 23.45 3.74
N GLN A 100 -8.80 24.46 2.90
CA GLN A 100 -9.80 25.54 3.14
C GLN A 100 -11.25 25.06 3.04
N GLN A 101 -11.52 24.06 2.20
CA GLN A 101 -12.86 23.47 2.05
C GLN A 101 -13.22 22.52 3.19
N GLU A 102 -12.28 21.67 3.57
CA GLU A 102 -12.54 20.61 4.56
C GLU A 102 -12.31 21.07 5.99
N GLU A 103 -11.45 22.08 6.19
CA GLU A 103 -11.07 22.61 7.54
C GLU A 103 -10.72 21.46 8.52
N PRO A 104 -9.76 20.59 8.18
CA PRO A 104 -9.49 19.39 8.95
C PRO A 104 -8.76 19.71 10.27
N ASP A 105 -9.03 18.91 11.31
CA ASP A 105 -8.28 18.90 12.56
C ASP A 105 -6.97 18.11 12.45
N VAL A 106 -6.90 17.19 11.48
CA VAL A 106 -5.71 16.40 11.16
C VAL A 106 -5.73 15.96 9.70
N MET A 107 -4.54 15.92 9.08
CA MET A 107 -4.35 15.40 7.74
C MET A 107 -3.50 14.13 7.77
N VAL A 108 -3.99 13.08 7.14
CA VAL A 108 -3.35 11.77 7.06
C VAL A 108 -3.02 11.45 5.61
N PHE A 109 -1.76 11.17 5.32
CA PHE A 109 -1.27 10.90 3.96
C PHE A 109 -0.83 9.45 3.83
N THR A 110 -1.31 8.77 2.80
CA THR A 110 -0.84 7.44 2.39
C THR A 110 -0.03 7.48 1.10
N HIS A 111 0.20 8.69 0.56
CA HIS A 111 1.04 8.91 -0.62
C HIS A 111 1.97 10.11 -0.41
N PRO A 112 3.25 10.02 -0.84
CA PRO A 112 4.25 11.08 -0.58
C PRO A 112 3.99 12.40 -1.30
N PHE A 113 3.36 12.41 -2.47
CA PHE A 113 3.19 13.65 -3.25
C PHE A 113 2.22 14.65 -2.61
N PRO A 114 0.99 14.29 -2.23
CA PRO A 114 0.16 15.19 -1.48
C PRO A 114 0.77 15.58 -0.12
N CYS A 115 1.49 14.65 0.51
CA CYS A 115 2.24 14.91 1.74
C CYS A 115 3.27 16.04 1.56
N GLY A 116 4.02 16.02 0.46
CA GLY A 116 4.97 17.08 0.12
C GLY A 116 4.31 18.43 -0.12
N ALA A 117 3.17 18.47 -0.80
CA ALA A 117 2.41 19.69 -1.03
C ALA A 117 1.94 20.33 0.28
N ALA A 118 1.39 19.52 1.20
CA ALA A 118 0.97 19.99 2.53
C ALA A 118 2.17 20.46 3.37
N SER A 119 3.30 19.76 3.30
CA SER A 119 4.53 20.13 4.00
C SER A 119 5.05 21.50 3.56
N ILE A 120 4.99 21.80 2.25
CA ILE A 120 5.37 23.13 1.74
C ILE A 120 4.43 24.22 2.28
N LEU A 121 3.12 23.98 2.29
CA LEU A 121 2.14 24.94 2.82
C LEU A 121 2.36 25.20 4.32
N LYS A 122 2.65 24.17 5.09
CA LYS A 122 2.94 24.29 6.53
C LYS A 122 4.23 25.08 6.77
N ARG A 123 5.30 24.80 6.02
CA ARG A 123 6.56 25.54 6.08
C ARG A 123 6.38 27.03 5.76
N GLN A 124 5.47 27.36 4.85
CA GLN A 124 5.16 28.73 4.45
C GLN A 124 4.16 29.43 5.38
N GLY A 125 3.64 28.75 6.41
CA GLY A 125 2.68 29.32 7.35
C GLY A 125 1.25 29.47 6.80
N HIS A 126 0.93 28.80 5.69
CA HIS A 126 -0.41 28.82 5.10
C HIS A 126 -1.40 27.86 5.79
N ILE A 127 -0.89 26.82 6.44
CA ILE A 127 -1.65 25.86 7.23
C ILE A 127 -0.88 25.55 8.52
N ASP A 128 -1.62 25.21 9.57
CA ASP A 128 -1.07 24.79 10.88
C ASP A 128 -1.72 23.50 11.41
N VAL A 129 -2.33 22.73 10.52
CA VAL A 129 -2.94 21.45 10.84
C VAL A 129 -1.85 20.39 11.04
N PRO A 130 -2.02 19.45 12.00
CA PRO A 130 -1.13 18.31 12.16
C PRO A 130 -1.07 17.44 10.89
N LEU A 131 0.15 17.12 10.45
CA LEU A 131 0.43 16.32 9.28
C LEU A 131 0.96 14.94 9.69
N VAL A 132 0.30 13.89 9.23
CA VAL A 132 0.61 12.49 9.54
C VAL A 132 0.94 11.75 8.24
N ALA A 133 2.11 11.13 8.19
CA ALA A 133 2.53 10.30 7.06
C ALA A 133 2.46 8.82 7.42
N ILE A 134 1.74 8.03 6.62
CA ILE A 134 1.69 6.57 6.72
C ILE A 134 2.45 6.00 5.53
N MET A 135 3.63 5.45 5.78
CA MET A 135 4.42 4.81 4.74
C MET A 135 3.82 3.45 4.38
N THR A 136 3.51 3.29 3.11
CA THR A 136 2.84 2.10 2.57
C THR A 136 3.81 1.12 1.92
N ASP A 137 5.05 1.11 2.38
CA ASP A 137 6.13 0.27 1.89
C ASP A 137 7.04 -0.20 3.02
N PHE A 138 7.88 -1.21 2.75
CA PHE A 138 8.85 -1.75 3.71
C PHE A 138 10.19 -1.02 3.69
N SER A 139 10.34 0.00 2.87
CA SER A 139 11.54 0.84 2.81
C SER A 139 11.19 2.31 2.88
N SER A 140 12.07 3.11 3.49
CA SER A 140 11.92 4.55 3.52
C SER A 140 12.37 5.14 2.18
N HIS A 141 11.54 6.03 1.62
CA HIS A 141 11.89 6.81 0.44
C HIS A 141 12.04 8.27 0.81
N GLN A 142 13.03 8.95 0.19
CA GLN A 142 13.26 10.39 0.40
C GLN A 142 12.02 11.25 0.16
N PHE A 143 11.08 10.80 -0.68
CA PHE A 143 9.83 11.51 -0.97
C PHE A 143 8.89 11.65 0.23
N TRP A 144 9.05 10.86 1.27
CA TRP A 144 8.31 10.94 2.51
C TRP A 144 8.93 11.88 3.56
N LEU A 145 10.20 12.24 3.41
CA LEU A 145 10.97 12.87 4.46
C LEU A 145 10.88 14.40 4.39
N TYR A 146 9.99 14.97 5.19
CA TYR A 146 9.78 16.40 5.35
C TYR A 146 9.82 16.79 6.83
N PRO A 147 10.56 17.86 7.21
CA PRO A 147 10.63 18.32 8.61
C PRO A 147 9.28 18.75 9.20
N GLN A 148 8.31 19.07 8.35
CA GLN A 148 6.98 19.57 8.74
C GLN A 148 5.99 18.46 9.08
N ILE A 149 6.33 17.21 8.87
CA ILE A 149 5.50 16.07 9.27
C ILE A 149 5.61 15.87 10.77
N ASP A 150 4.49 15.88 11.45
CA ASP A 150 4.41 15.77 12.90
C ASP A 150 4.56 14.31 13.37
N VAL A 151 3.96 13.37 12.63
CA VAL A 151 3.97 11.95 12.98
C VAL A 151 4.21 11.10 11.73
N TYR A 152 5.10 10.12 11.84
CA TYR A 152 5.34 9.09 10.84
C TYR A 152 4.93 7.71 11.37
N TYR A 153 4.23 6.96 10.54
CA TYR A 153 3.97 5.54 10.76
C TYR A 153 4.71 4.72 9.69
N VAL A 154 5.50 3.77 10.15
CA VAL A 154 6.36 2.94 9.29
C VAL A 154 6.05 1.45 9.45
N ALA A 155 6.35 0.67 8.42
CA ALA A 155 5.98 -0.74 8.34
C ALA A 155 6.83 -1.62 9.28
N THR A 156 8.13 -1.32 9.41
CA THR A 156 9.08 -2.16 10.14
C THR A 156 10.07 -1.32 10.94
N GLU A 157 10.60 -1.93 12.01
CA GLU A 157 11.61 -1.30 12.87
C GLU A 157 12.91 -0.95 12.10
N SER A 158 13.26 -1.70 11.07
CA SER A 158 14.46 -1.45 10.26
C SER A 158 14.43 -0.11 9.50
N MET A 159 13.24 0.49 9.31
CA MET A 159 13.11 1.80 8.67
C MET A 159 13.51 2.95 9.59
N VAL A 160 13.40 2.79 10.90
CA VAL A 160 13.65 3.86 11.88
C VAL A 160 15.08 4.41 11.81
N PRO A 161 16.16 3.60 11.83
CA PRO A 161 17.52 4.11 11.75
C PRO A 161 17.81 4.89 10.47
N GLU A 162 17.24 4.49 9.34
CA GLU A 162 17.40 5.19 8.05
C GLU A 162 16.76 6.59 8.08
N MET A 163 15.59 6.70 8.68
CA MET A 163 14.87 7.97 8.81
C MET A 163 15.58 8.91 9.79
N VAL A 164 16.07 8.39 10.90
CA VAL A 164 16.85 9.17 11.87
C VAL A 164 18.14 9.67 11.23
N ALA A 165 18.84 8.84 10.47
CA ALA A 165 20.02 9.23 9.71
C ALA A 165 19.73 10.31 8.66
N SER A 166 18.50 10.39 8.18
CA SER A 166 18.02 11.42 7.25
C SER A 166 17.52 12.70 7.94
N GLY A 167 17.63 12.78 9.28
CA GLY A 167 17.32 13.98 10.07
C GLY A 167 15.90 14.04 10.63
N ILE A 168 15.14 12.94 10.59
CA ILE A 168 13.83 12.87 11.26
C ILE A 168 14.04 12.53 12.73
N ASP A 169 13.36 13.25 13.60
CA ASP A 169 13.38 12.99 15.05
C ASP A 169 12.72 11.63 15.34
N GLU A 170 13.41 10.76 16.05
CA GLU A 170 12.93 9.41 16.39
C GLU A 170 11.59 9.45 17.15
N SER A 171 11.36 10.47 17.98
CA SER A 171 10.10 10.64 18.73
C SER A 171 8.86 10.82 17.85
N ARG A 172 9.04 11.15 16.56
CA ARG A 172 7.98 11.30 15.58
C ARG A 172 7.70 10.02 14.79
N ILE A 173 8.51 8.97 14.97
CA ILE A 173 8.46 7.74 14.16
C ILE A 173 7.83 6.62 15.00
N HIS A 174 6.73 6.06 14.52
CA HIS A 174 6.02 4.94 15.15
C HIS A 174 6.01 3.73 14.21
N VAL A 175 6.38 2.57 14.72
CA VAL A 175 6.30 1.30 13.98
C VAL A 175 4.91 0.72 14.16
N SER A 176 4.16 0.59 13.09
CA SER A 176 2.76 0.14 13.13
C SER A 176 2.46 -1.01 12.17
N GLY A 177 3.27 -1.19 11.14
CA GLY A 177 2.89 -1.98 9.97
C GLY A 177 2.10 -1.17 8.94
N ILE A 178 1.85 -1.79 7.78
CA ILE A 178 1.03 -1.19 6.72
C ILE A 178 -0.45 -1.46 7.04
N PRO A 179 -1.33 -0.46 6.95
CA PRO A 179 -2.76 -0.65 7.21
C PRO A 179 -3.40 -1.63 6.23
N VAL A 180 -4.10 -2.62 6.75
CA VAL A 180 -4.84 -3.63 5.99
C VAL A 180 -6.33 -3.55 6.37
N ARG A 181 -7.22 -3.68 5.39
CA ARG A 181 -8.67 -3.57 5.59
C ARG A 181 -9.21 -4.66 6.51
N ARG A 182 -10.27 -4.34 7.25
CA ARG A 182 -10.92 -5.26 8.21
C ARG A 182 -11.34 -6.60 7.63
N SER A 183 -11.71 -6.64 6.35
CA SER A 183 -12.11 -7.88 5.67
C SER A 183 -11.03 -8.96 5.66
N PHE A 184 -9.74 -8.60 5.74
CA PHE A 184 -8.64 -9.57 5.78
C PHE A 184 -8.42 -10.20 7.16
N PHE A 185 -8.92 -9.57 8.22
CA PHE A 185 -8.81 -10.10 9.59
C PHE A 185 -9.92 -11.07 9.94
N ARG A 186 -11.07 -10.99 9.26
CA ARG A 186 -12.20 -11.90 9.48
C ARG A 186 -11.86 -13.25 8.87
N ASP A 187 -12.12 -14.34 9.63
CA ASP A 187 -11.90 -15.71 9.17
C ASP A 187 -10.49 -15.94 8.57
N ALA A 188 -9.48 -15.31 9.15
CA ALA A 188 -8.09 -15.59 8.84
C ALA A 188 -7.74 -17.04 9.18
N ILE A 189 -6.72 -17.59 8.51
CA ILE A 189 -6.30 -18.97 8.68
C ILE A 189 -5.78 -19.16 10.12
N GLU A 190 -6.50 -19.93 10.95
CA GLU A 190 -6.06 -20.25 12.31
C GLU A 190 -5.03 -21.39 12.28
N GLU A 191 -5.29 -22.40 11.47
CA GLU A 191 -4.40 -23.53 11.24
C GLU A 191 -4.35 -23.84 9.74
N TYR A 192 -3.15 -23.79 9.16
CA TYR A 192 -2.97 -24.04 7.75
C TYR A 192 -2.87 -25.55 7.47
N SER A 193 -3.67 -26.01 6.51
CA SER A 193 -3.53 -27.32 5.89
C SER A 193 -3.60 -27.21 4.38
N LEU A 194 -2.80 -28.04 3.68
CA LEU A 194 -2.91 -28.13 2.23
C LEU A 194 -4.05 -29.10 1.88
N GLU A 195 -5.18 -28.54 1.49
CA GLU A 195 -6.38 -29.28 1.14
C GLU A 195 -6.50 -29.49 -0.37
N GLU A 196 -7.08 -30.61 -0.76
CA GLU A 196 -7.43 -30.87 -2.15
C GLU A 196 -8.86 -30.41 -2.48
N PRO A 197 -9.09 -29.80 -3.65
CA PRO A 197 -8.10 -29.45 -4.67
C PRO A 197 -7.21 -28.27 -4.25
N VAL A 198 -5.90 -28.36 -4.53
CA VAL A 198 -4.98 -27.25 -4.25
C VAL A 198 -5.35 -26.07 -5.11
N LYS A 199 -5.62 -24.93 -4.47
CA LYS A 199 -6.05 -23.68 -5.12
C LYS A 199 -4.94 -22.65 -5.07
N VAL A 200 -4.50 -22.19 -6.23
CA VAL A 200 -3.48 -21.14 -6.37
C VAL A 200 -4.12 -19.85 -6.85
N LEU A 201 -3.94 -18.78 -6.09
CA LEU A 201 -4.31 -17.42 -6.48
C LEU A 201 -3.12 -16.74 -7.13
N VAL A 202 -3.30 -16.17 -8.30
CA VAL A 202 -2.27 -15.44 -9.04
C VAL A 202 -2.66 -13.99 -9.19
N MET A 203 -1.77 -13.09 -8.76
CA MET A 203 -1.96 -11.65 -8.84
C MET A 203 -0.70 -10.97 -9.37
N GLY A 204 -0.84 -9.90 -10.15
CA GLY A 204 0.32 -9.29 -10.76
C GLY A 204 0.18 -7.82 -11.07
N GLY A 205 -0.37 -7.02 -10.21
CA GLY A 205 -0.45 -5.56 -10.34
C GLY A 205 -0.80 -5.01 -11.75
N GLY A 206 -1.48 -3.88 -11.82
CA GLY A 206 -2.07 -3.32 -13.04
C GLY A 206 -1.11 -2.87 -14.17
N LEU A 207 0.20 -3.05 -14.01
CA LEU A 207 1.23 -2.72 -15.02
C LEU A 207 1.93 -3.96 -15.56
N GLY A 208 1.46 -5.16 -15.24
CA GLY A 208 2.09 -6.42 -15.59
C GLY A 208 2.01 -6.78 -17.07
N LEU A 209 2.77 -6.10 -17.90
CA LEU A 209 2.95 -6.45 -19.31
C LEU A 209 3.56 -7.86 -19.43
N GLY A 210 2.74 -8.84 -19.82
CA GLY A 210 3.16 -10.19 -20.23
C GLY A 210 3.57 -11.15 -19.11
N SER A 211 3.74 -10.70 -17.86
CA SER A 211 4.25 -11.54 -16.78
C SER A 211 3.22 -12.52 -16.20
N LEU A 212 1.94 -12.15 -16.16
CA LEU A 212 0.87 -13.05 -15.69
C LEU A 212 0.65 -14.22 -16.64
N GLU A 213 0.66 -13.99 -17.93
CA GLU A 213 0.53 -15.05 -18.93
C GLU A 213 1.67 -16.08 -18.83
N THR A 214 2.89 -15.59 -18.66
CA THR A 214 4.06 -16.45 -18.47
C THR A 214 3.96 -17.24 -17.17
N ALA A 215 3.57 -16.57 -16.06
CA ALA A 215 3.36 -17.24 -14.78
C ALA A 215 2.30 -18.34 -14.87
N LEU A 216 1.17 -18.09 -15.53
CA LEU A 216 0.12 -19.10 -15.72
C LEU A 216 0.61 -20.31 -16.53
N LYS A 217 1.40 -20.09 -17.58
CA LYS A 217 1.97 -21.18 -18.38
C LYS A 217 2.90 -22.07 -17.54
N HIS A 218 3.73 -21.49 -16.70
CA HIS A 218 4.58 -22.25 -15.77
C HIS A 218 3.77 -22.99 -14.71
N LEU A 219 2.73 -22.36 -14.16
CA LEU A 219 1.88 -23.00 -13.16
C LEU A 219 1.02 -24.14 -13.74
N ASP A 220 0.64 -24.06 -15.00
CA ASP A 220 -0.10 -25.13 -15.70
C ASP A 220 0.69 -26.43 -15.86
N GLU A 221 2.01 -26.37 -15.77
CA GLU A 221 2.90 -27.55 -15.81
C GLU A 221 3.16 -28.14 -14.40
N VAL A 222 2.75 -27.46 -13.34
CA VAL A 222 2.91 -27.93 -11.95
C VAL A 222 1.89 -29.02 -11.63
N ASN A 223 2.39 -30.23 -11.36
CA ASN A 223 1.53 -31.33 -10.91
C ASN A 223 1.03 -31.05 -9.48
N GLY A 224 -0.25 -31.31 -9.24
CA GLY A 224 -0.87 -31.14 -7.93
C GLY A 224 -1.66 -29.84 -7.75
N ILE A 225 -1.60 -28.88 -8.66
CA ILE A 225 -2.52 -27.74 -8.66
C ILE A 225 -3.87 -28.22 -9.23
N GLY A 226 -4.92 -28.08 -8.44
CA GLY A 226 -6.27 -28.44 -8.86
C GLY A 226 -7.03 -27.28 -9.52
N GLU A 227 -6.85 -26.08 -9.03
CA GLU A 227 -7.50 -24.87 -9.55
C GLU A 227 -6.54 -23.66 -9.50
N ILE A 228 -6.63 -22.82 -10.53
CA ILE A 228 -5.95 -21.51 -10.58
C ILE A 228 -7.01 -20.42 -10.66
N THR A 229 -6.86 -19.42 -9.82
CA THR A 229 -7.60 -18.15 -9.92
C THR A 229 -6.62 -17.04 -10.23
N VAL A 230 -6.85 -16.27 -11.28
CA VAL A 230 -5.99 -15.13 -11.65
C VAL A 230 -6.77 -13.83 -11.67
N VAL A 231 -6.18 -12.77 -11.12
CA VAL A 231 -6.77 -11.43 -11.07
C VAL A 231 -5.96 -10.48 -11.93
N ALA A 232 -6.59 -9.98 -13.00
CA ALA A 232 -5.99 -9.04 -13.96
C ALA A 232 -6.05 -7.57 -13.51
N GLY A 233 -6.88 -7.26 -12.48
CA GLY A 233 -7.13 -5.91 -12.05
C GLY A 233 -7.88 -5.07 -13.07
N GLN A 234 -7.54 -3.80 -13.19
CA GLN A 234 -8.23 -2.85 -14.10
C GLN A 234 -7.76 -2.93 -15.55
N ASN A 235 -6.79 -3.78 -15.87
CA ASN A 235 -6.27 -3.93 -17.22
C ASN A 235 -7.19 -4.84 -18.06
N THR A 236 -8.09 -4.23 -18.82
CA THR A 236 -9.08 -4.94 -19.66
C THR A 236 -8.41 -5.80 -20.76
N SER A 237 -7.36 -5.28 -21.39
CA SER A 237 -6.62 -6.01 -22.42
C SER A 237 -5.94 -7.25 -21.86
N LEU A 238 -5.35 -7.15 -20.67
CA LEU A 238 -4.77 -8.29 -19.96
C LEU A 238 -5.85 -9.30 -19.57
N TYR A 239 -7.00 -8.84 -19.07
CA TYR A 239 -8.12 -9.73 -18.76
C TYR A 239 -8.55 -10.57 -19.95
N GLU A 240 -8.77 -9.94 -21.11
CA GLU A 240 -9.17 -10.62 -22.35
C GLU A 240 -8.12 -11.67 -22.78
N SER A 241 -6.85 -11.30 -22.73
CA SER A 241 -5.73 -12.18 -23.05
C SER A 241 -5.65 -13.40 -22.12
N LEU A 242 -5.86 -13.19 -20.81
CA LEU A 242 -5.88 -14.27 -19.81
C LEU A 242 -7.09 -15.19 -19.97
N VAL A 243 -8.26 -14.67 -20.34
CA VAL A 243 -9.45 -15.49 -20.66
C VAL A 243 -9.14 -16.44 -21.81
N VAL A 244 -8.57 -15.93 -22.91
CA VAL A 244 -8.19 -16.75 -24.05
C VAL A 244 -7.17 -17.82 -23.66
N LEU A 245 -6.15 -17.43 -22.88
CA LEU A 245 -5.14 -18.39 -22.39
C LEU A 245 -5.78 -19.48 -21.53
N SER A 246 -6.70 -19.14 -20.64
CA SER A 246 -7.34 -20.08 -19.71
C SER A 246 -8.10 -21.20 -20.39
N GLU A 247 -8.65 -20.94 -21.59
CA GLU A 247 -9.36 -21.95 -22.38
C GLU A 247 -8.45 -23.10 -22.88
N SER A 248 -7.16 -22.82 -23.01
CA SER A 248 -6.16 -23.80 -23.47
C SER A 248 -5.37 -24.48 -22.35
N MET A 249 -5.57 -24.04 -21.10
CA MET A 249 -4.85 -24.58 -19.94
C MET A 249 -5.39 -25.97 -19.53
N LYS A 250 -4.50 -26.83 -19.06
CA LYS A 250 -4.82 -28.15 -18.50
C LYS A 250 -5.51 -28.02 -17.16
N THR A 251 -5.05 -27.06 -16.35
CA THR A 251 -5.57 -26.78 -15.02
C THR A 251 -6.81 -25.89 -15.10
N LYS A 252 -7.87 -26.21 -14.38
CA LYS A 252 -9.06 -25.38 -14.28
C LYS A 252 -8.68 -23.97 -13.82
N THR A 253 -8.90 -22.97 -14.69
CA THR A 253 -8.47 -21.59 -14.44
C THR A 253 -9.65 -20.63 -14.55
N THR A 254 -9.83 -19.82 -13.52
CA THR A 254 -10.83 -18.74 -13.45
C THR A 254 -10.15 -17.38 -13.50
N VAL A 255 -10.59 -16.53 -14.40
CA VAL A 255 -10.03 -15.19 -14.61
C VAL A 255 -10.98 -14.13 -14.08
N TYR A 256 -10.47 -13.27 -13.19
CA TYR A 256 -11.15 -12.07 -12.71
C TYR A 256 -10.51 -10.83 -13.30
N GLY A 257 -11.33 -9.84 -13.63
CA GLY A 257 -10.88 -8.47 -13.86
C GLY A 257 -10.69 -7.74 -12.53
N TYR A 258 -11.15 -6.48 -12.47
CA TYR A 258 -11.20 -5.76 -11.21
C TYR A 258 -12.21 -6.41 -10.26
N THR A 259 -11.81 -6.68 -9.04
CA THR A 259 -12.68 -7.26 -8.02
C THR A 259 -12.41 -6.65 -6.65
N THR A 260 -13.46 -6.49 -5.86
CA THR A 260 -13.39 -6.06 -4.45
C THR A 260 -13.26 -7.24 -3.49
N ASN A 261 -13.35 -8.48 -3.98
CA ASN A 261 -13.40 -9.71 -3.19
C ASN A 261 -12.03 -10.37 -2.98
N ILE A 262 -10.94 -9.59 -3.00
CA ILE A 262 -9.58 -10.13 -2.86
C ILE A 262 -9.40 -10.91 -1.55
N SER A 263 -9.96 -10.42 -0.44
CA SER A 263 -9.86 -11.12 0.84
C SER A 263 -10.48 -12.50 0.81
N GLU A 264 -11.64 -12.67 0.17
CA GLU A 264 -12.31 -13.97 0.03
C GLU A 264 -11.53 -14.90 -0.91
N LEU A 265 -10.98 -14.36 -2.01
CA LEU A 265 -10.13 -15.14 -2.91
C LEU A 265 -8.86 -15.63 -2.21
N MET A 266 -8.22 -14.79 -1.40
CA MET A 266 -7.05 -15.18 -0.62
C MET A 266 -7.39 -16.25 0.43
N LYS A 267 -8.47 -16.08 1.19
CA LYS A 267 -8.90 -17.02 2.23
C LYS A 267 -9.25 -18.41 1.67
N SER A 268 -9.78 -18.46 0.46
CA SER A 268 -10.13 -19.71 -0.23
C SER A 268 -8.96 -20.36 -0.97
N SER A 269 -7.77 -19.77 -0.92
CA SER A 269 -6.59 -20.24 -1.66
C SER A 269 -5.59 -20.93 -0.74
N SER A 270 -4.85 -21.87 -1.29
CA SER A 270 -3.77 -22.61 -0.62
C SER A 270 -2.42 -21.88 -0.73
N LEU A 271 -2.23 -21.11 -1.79
CA LEU A 271 -0.98 -20.43 -2.12
C LEU A 271 -1.28 -19.16 -2.93
N LEU A 272 -0.57 -18.08 -2.61
CA LEU A 272 -0.56 -16.85 -3.40
C LEU A 272 0.71 -16.78 -4.24
N VAL A 273 0.56 -16.66 -5.55
CA VAL A 273 1.66 -16.40 -6.50
C VAL A 273 1.50 -14.97 -7.01
N THR A 274 2.41 -14.08 -6.65
CA THR A 274 2.22 -12.64 -6.88
C THR A 274 3.55 -11.91 -7.05
N LYS A 275 3.48 -10.71 -7.60
CA LYS A 275 4.55 -9.72 -7.40
C LYS A 275 4.60 -9.27 -5.95
N PRO A 276 5.78 -8.98 -5.39
CA PRO A 276 5.94 -8.62 -3.98
C PRO A 276 5.59 -7.16 -3.68
N GLY A 277 4.39 -6.72 -4.04
CA GLY A 277 3.86 -5.42 -3.63
C GLY A 277 3.60 -5.38 -2.12
N ALA A 278 4.01 -4.31 -1.45
CA ALA A 278 4.01 -4.26 0.01
C ALA A 278 2.64 -4.50 0.65
N LEU A 279 1.59 -3.87 0.12
CA LEU A 279 0.24 -4.07 0.65
C LEU A 279 -0.27 -5.49 0.41
N THR A 280 -0.11 -6.04 -0.80
CA THR A 280 -0.52 -7.42 -1.11
C THR A 280 0.20 -8.41 -0.19
N CYS A 281 1.48 -8.20 0.09
CA CYS A 281 2.23 -8.99 1.06
C CYS A 281 1.63 -8.91 2.46
N MET A 282 1.28 -7.72 2.94
CA MET A 282 0.67 -7.55 4.27
C MET A 282 -0.74 -8.13 4.36
N GLU A 283 -1.52 -8.06 3.29
CA GLU A 283 -2.83 -8.72 3.21
C GLU A 283 -2.68 -10.24 3.34
N ALA A 284 -1.76 -10.85 2.61
CA ALA A 284 -1.48 -12.29 2.69
C ALA A 284 -0.92 -12.69 4.07
N VAL A 285 -0.02 -11.90 4.63
CA VAL A 285 0.50 -12.10 6.00
C VAL A 285 -0.61 -12.06 7.02
N THR A 286 -1.53 -11.10 6.91
CA THR A 286 -2.69 -10.95 7.81
C THR A 286 -3.59 -12.19 7.77
N ILE A 287 -3.81 -12.76 6.59
CA ILE A 287 -4.62 -13.98 6.42
C ILE A 287 -3.85 -15.23 6.90
N GLY A 288 -2.52 -15.23 6.81
CA GLY A 288 -1.69 -16.41 7.02
C GLY A 288 -1.50 -17.25 5.75
N LEU A 289 -1.59 -16.63 4.58
CA LEU A 289 -1.47 -17.29 3.28
C LEU A 289 0.00 -17.33 2.82
N PRO A 290 0.57 -18.53 2.57
CA PRO A 290 1.91 -18.66 2.00
C PRO A 290 2.03 -17.99 0.63
N MET A 291 3.20 -17.41 0.34
CA MET A 291 3.44 -16.66 -0.89
C MET A 291 4.62 -17.20 -1.69
N VAL A 292 4.51 -17.11 -3.02
CA VAL A 292 5.61 -17.23 -3.97
C VAL A 292 5.67 -15.96 -4.81
N PHE A 293 6.84 -15.35 -4.90
CA PHE A 293 7.05 -14.13 -5.68
C PHE A 293 7.68 -14.43 -7.04
N PHE A 294 7.28 -13.63 -8.03
CA PHE A 294 7.85 -13.61 -9.36
C PHE A 294 7.93 -12.18 -9.90
N ASN A 295 8.84 -11.94 -10.84
CA ASN A 295 8.98 -10.66 -11.53
C ASN A 295 8.97 -9.43 -10.62
N ALA A 296 9.75 -9.47 -9.54
CA ALA A 296 9.94 -8.32 -8.67
C ALA A 296 10.57 -7.16 -9.45
N ILE A 297 10.01 -5.97 -9.30
CA ILE A 297 10.61 -4.75 -9.86
C ILE A 297 11.93 -4.49 -9.14
N PRO A 298 13.04 -4.23 -9.87
CA PRO A 298 14.33 -3.95 -9.26
C PRO A 298 14.28 -2.81 -8.25
N GLY A 299 14.93 -3.02 -7.14
CA GLY A 299 14.99 -2.10 -6.01
C GLY A 299 13.93 -2.41 -4.96
N GLN A 300 12.79 -1.74 -5.01
CA GLN A 300 11.76 -1.77 -3.97
C GLN A 300 11.08 -3.14 -3.81
N GLU A 301 10.60 -3.73 -4.90
CA GLU A 301 9.92 -5.03 -4.82
C GLU A 301 10.89 -6.18 -4.53
N GLU A 302 12.14 -6.10 -5.00
CA GLU A 302 13.19 -7.06 -4.65
C GLU A 302 13.48 -7.01 -3.15
N ALA A 303 13.58 -5.81 -2.56
CA ALA A 303 13.76 -5.65 -1.12
C ALA A 303 12.57 -6.22 -0.33
N ASN A 304 11.35 -6.03 -0.81
CA ASN A 304 10.15 -6.64 -0.21
C ASN A 304 10.22 -8.17 -0.27
N ALA A 305 10.59 -8.73 -1.43
CA ALA A 305 10.70 -10.17 -1.61
C ALA A 305 11.75 -10.78 -0.66
N GLU A 306 12.91 -10.15 -0.54
CA GLU A 306 13.97 -10.57 0.38
C GLU A 306 13.50 -10.55 1.84
N LEU A 307 12.84 -9.48 2.26
CA LEU A 307 12.33 -9.34 3.63
C LEU A 307 11.34 -10.46 3.97
N LEU A 308 10.34 -10.71 3.11
CA LEU A 308 9.32 -11.73 3.34
C LEU A 308 9.92 -13.17 3.27
N GLU A 309 10.90 -13.41 2.40
CA GLU A 309 11.62 -14.68 2.33
C GLU A 309 12.46 -14.90 3.58
N GLN A 310 13.19 -13.90 4.07
CA GLN A 310 13.96 -13.97 5.31
C GLN A 310 13.08 -14.21 6.55
N ARG A 311 11.88 -13.63 6.57
CA ARG A 311 10.88 -13.89 7.62
C ARG A 311 10.21 -15.25 7.51
N GLY A 312 10.48 -15.99 6.44
CA GLY A 312 9.94 -17.33 6.23
C GLY A 312 8.48 -17.38 5.76
N CYS A 313 7.90 -16.23 5.37
CA CYS A 313 6.51 -16.14 4.89
C CYS A 313 6.37 -16.43 3.40
N ALA A 314 7.46 -16.37 2.65
CA ALA A 314 7.46 -16.45 1.20
C ALA A 314 8.68 -17.21 0.64
N ARG A 315 8.55 -17.58 -0.63
CA ARG A 315 9.68 -18.00 -1.48
C ARG A 315 9.72 -17.10 -2.71
N TRP A 316 10.91 -16.79 -3.17
CA TRP A 316 11.10 -15.91 -4.32
C TRP A 316 11.70 -16.68 -5.51
N ALA A 317 10.92 -16.82 -6.59
CA ALA A 317 11.43 -17.27 -7.88
C ALA A 317 12.09 -16.06 -8.58
N ARG A 318 13.41 -15.93 -8.41
CA ARG A 318 14.18 -14.80 -8.94
C ARG A 318 14.16 -14.72 -10.47
N ASP A 319 14.06 -15.86 -11.12
CA ASP A 319 13.74 -16.00 -12.54
C ASP A 319 12.34 -16.63 -12.66
N ILE A 320 11.48 -16.07 -13.50
CA ILE A 320 10.13 -16.61 -13.72
C ILE A 320 10.16 -18.04 -14.26
N HIS A 321 11.22 -18.43 -14.96
CA HIS A 321 11.43 -19.81 -15.44
C HIS A 321 11.63 -20.81 -14.29
N ASN A 322 11.99 -20.35 -13.09
CA ASN A 322 12.09 -21.19 -11.90
C ASN A 322 10.78 -21.29 -11.12
N LEU A 323 9.71 -20.61 -11.55
CA LEU A 323 8.43 -20.58 -10.83
C LEU A 323 7.82 -21.97 -10.67
N GLU A 324 7.85 -22.78 -11.72
CA GLU A 324 7.39 -24.17 -11.72
C GLU A 324 8.12 -25.00 -10.65
N ASP A 325 9.46 -24.94 -10.62
CA ASP A 325 10.28 -25.69 -9.67
C ASP A 325 10.02 -25.24 -8.23
N VAL A 326 9.92 -23.94 -7.98
CA VAL A 326 9.66 -23.38 -6.63
C VAL A 326 8.30 -23.85 -6.12
N VAL A 327 7.26 -23.75 -6.94
CA VAL A 327 5.89 -24.15 -6.53
C VAL A 327 5.82 -25.65 -6.36
N THR A 328 6.38 -26.44 -7.28
CA THR A 328 6.44 -27.91 -7.17
C THR A 328 7.11 -28.33 -5.86
N ALA A 329 8.25 -27.74 -5.50
CA ALA A 329 8.97 -28.05 -4.27
C ALA A 329 8.14 -27.76 -3.02
N LEU A 330 7.30 -26.72 -3.03
CA LEU A 330 6.40 -26.40 -1.93
C LEU A 330 5.22 -27.37 -1.82
N LEU A 331 4.60 -27.75 -2.94
CA LEU A 331 3.43 -28.63 -2.93
C LEU A 331 3.77 -30.06 -2.49
N ILE A 332 4.96 -30.55 -2.79
CA ILE A 332 5.44 -31.86 -2.29
C ILE A 332 5.92 -31.82 -0.84
N ASN A 333 6.05 -30.65 -0.24
CA ASN A 333 6.49 -30.43 1.14
C ASN A 333 5.47 -29.60 1.91
N SER A 334 4.29 -30.16 2.16
CA SER A 334 3.22 -29.47 2.89
C SER A 334 3.62 -28.94 4.28
N PRO A 335 4.51 -29.59 5.06
CA PRO A 335 5.04 -29.00 6.31
C PRO A 335 5.74 -27.66 6.10
N ARG A 336 6.35 -27.44 4.94
CA ARG A 336 6.97 -26.14 4.61
C ARG A 336 5.93 -25.04 4.42
N LEU A 337 4.83 -25.33 3.74
CA LEU A 337 3.71 -24.40 3.58
C LEU A 337 3.06 -24.06 4.92
N GLN A 338 2.87 -25.06 5.78
CA GLN A 338 2.37 -24.85 7.14
C GLN A 338 3.32 -23.92 7.93
N GLN A 339 4.62 -24.15 7.89
CA GLN A 339 5.60 -23.28 8.54
C GLN A 339 5.56 -21.85 7.99
N MET A 340 5.39 -21.66 6.68
CA MET A 340 5.26 -20.34 6.07
C MET A 340 4.02 -19.60 6.57
N SER A 341 2.89 -20.30 6.70
CA SER A 341 1.66 -19.75 7.27
C SER A 341 1.84 -19.36 8.75
N GLU A 342 2.48 -20.21 9.55
CA GLU A 342 2.79 -19.92 10.96
C GLU A 342 3.66 -18.66 11.10
N ARG A 343 4.72 -18.55 10.29
CA ARG A 343 5.59 -17.36 10.25
C ARG A 343 4.84 -16.09 9.87
N ALA A 344 3.91 -16.17 8.92
CA ALA A 344 3.06 -15.05 8.55
C ALA A 344 2.17 -14.62 9.73
N ARG A 345 1.54 -15.56 10.43
CA ARG A 345 0.69 -15.30 11.60
C ARG A 345 1.47 -14.75 12.80
N GLU A 346 2.71 -15.18 13.01
CA GLU A 346 3.60 -14.65 14.06
C GLU A 346 3.89 -13.15 13.93
N TRP A 347 3.69 -12.57 12.77
CA TRP A 347 3.89 -11.13 12.58
C TRP A 347 2.90 -10.28 13.38
N HIS A 348 1.68 -10.74 13.62
CA HIS A 348 0.64 -10.13 14.49
C HIS A 348 0.47 -8.62 14.31
N VAL A 349 0.37 -8.16 13.06
CA VAL A 349 0.27 -6.72 12.76
C VAL A 349 -1.16 -6.34 12.40
N ASP A 350 -1.73 -5.39 13.15
CA ASP A 350 -2.94 -4.66 12.79
C ASP A 350 -2.61 -3.17 12.64
N GLY A 351 -2.00 -2.82 11.50
CA GLY A 351 -1.51 -1.48 11.26
C GLY A 351 -2.59 -0.40 11.34
N ALA A 352 -3.80 -0.67 10.88
CA ALA A 352 -4.90 0.29 10.95
C ALA A 352 -5.30 0.58 12.40
N ALA A 353 -5.41 -0.46 13.23
CA ALA A 353 -5.73 -0.32 14.64
C ALA A 353 -4.62 0.42 15.39
N ASP A 354 -3.37 0.03 15.21
CA ASP A 354 -2.22 0.64 15.88
C ASP A 354 -2.10 2.12 15.51
N ILE A 355 -2.23 2.47 14.24
CA ILE A 355 -2.14 3.86 13.76
C ILE A 355 -3.28 4.69 14.34
N VAL A 356 -4.52 4.27 14.18
CA VAL A 356 -5.67 5.08 14.58
C VAL A 356 -5.74 5.25 16.09
N ASN A 357 -5.51 4.20 16.87
CA ASN A 357 -5.51 4.31 18.34
C ASN A 357 -4.39 5.24 18.83
N SER A 358 -3.16 5.05 18.33
CA SER A 358 -2.03 5.92 18.66
C SER A 358 -2.29 7.37 18.26
N LEU A 359 -2.84 7.61 17.08
CA LEU A 359 -3.08 8.96 16.59
C LEU A 359 -4.19 9.69 17.37
N ILE A 360 -5.24 8.98 17.75
CA ILE A 360 -6.29 9.55 18.64
C ILE A 360 -5.67 9.97 19.97
N GLU A 361 -4.84 9.13 20.59
CA GLU A 361 -4.15 9.48 21.84
C GLU A 361 -3.25 10.71 21.70
N ILE A 362 -2.48 10.82 20.62
CA ILE A 362 -1.62 11.99 20.33
C ILE A 362 -2.45 13.25 20.17
N LEU A 363 -3.56 13.19 19.41
CA LEU A 363 -4.43 14.35 19.17
C LEU A 363 -5.17 14.78 20.43
N ASP A 364 -5.61 13.86 21.27
CA ASP A 364 -6.28 14.17 22.53
C ASP A 364 -5.32 14.80 23.55
N ALA A 365 -4.08 14.31 23.63
CA ALA A 365 -3.04 14.90 24.48
C ALA A 365 -2.71 16.34 24.05
N SER A 366 -2.56 16.58 22.75
CA SER A 366 -2.30 17.93 22.21
C SER A 366 -3.43 18.92 22.51
N ALA A 367 -4.68 18.48 22.37
CA ALA A 367 -5.85 19.32 22.69
C ALA A 367 -5.92 19.67 24.19
N GLN A 368 -5.54 18.74 25.07
CA GLN A 368 -5.47 19.02 26.52
C GLN A 368 -4.38 20.01 26.85
N ASP A 369 -3.20 19.92 26.26
CA ASP A 369 -2.09 20.85 26.48
C ASP A 369 -2.45 22.28 26.03
N GLU A 370 -3.15 22.42 24.90
CA GLU A 370 -3.65 23.71 24.42
C GLU A 370 -4.67 24.32 25.36
N LEU A 371 -5.59 23.54 25.93
CA LEU A 371 -6.57 23.99 26.91
C LEU A 371 -5.91 24.49 28.21
N VAL A 372 -4.90 23.77 28.71
CA VAL A 372 -4.13 24.14 29.89
C VAL A 372 -3.40 25.46 29.66
N LYS A 373 -2.69 25.62 28.54
CA LYS A 373 -2.01 26.87 28.17
C LYS A 373 -2.98 28.06 28.04
N ALA A 374 -4.16 27.84 27.46
CA ALA A 374 -5.17 28.88 27.35
C ALA A 374 -5.72 29.32 28.72
N GLN A 375 -5.89 28.38 29.67
CA GLN A 375 -6.33 28.70 31.03
C GLN A 375 -5.24 29.44 31.81
N GLU A 376 -3.97 29.07 31.68
CA GLU A 376 -2.84 29.75 32.28
C GLU A 376 -2.65 31.19 31.74
N ALA A 377 -2.97 31.42 30.45
CA ALA A 377 -2.89 32.74 29.83
C ALA A 377 -4.00 33.71 30.28
N ILE A 378 -5.10 33.19 30.87
CA ILE A 378 -6.25 33.99 31.35
C ILE A 378 -6.15 34.28 32.86
N SER A 379 -5.33 33.50 33.56
CA SER A 379 -5.06 33.71 35.00
C SER A 379 -3.89 34.66 35.23
#